data_48d4180d7bd2230bf3c3054067d579ce
#
_entry.id   48d4180d7bd2230bf3c3054067d579ce
#
_cell.length_a   1.000
_cell.length_b   1.000
_cell.length_c   1.000
_cell.angle_alpha   90.00
_cell.angle_beta   90.00
_cell.angle_gamma   90.00
#
_symmetry.space_group_name_H-M   'P 1'
#
loop_
_entity.id
_entity.type
_entity.pdbx_description
1 polymer ?
#
loop_
_entity_poly.entity_id
_entity_poly.type
_entity_poly.pdbx_seq_one_letter_code
_entity_poly.pdbx_strand_id
1 'polypeptide(L)'
;MVDVADKASTVRAALAECIVRMSPATLRAVREGTAKGDAIQVARVAGIMAAKRTPDLIPLCHPLPLTSVAVDFKFITGGVRILARVRVTGQTGVEMEALTAASIAGLTLIDMTKGIEKGVYLETVRLLEKSGGRSGTWTRKKLEPPLRRFAPPPRRAGR
;
A
#
# COMPACT_ATOMS: atom_id res chain seq x y z
N MET A 1 -10.75 19.78 4.88
CA MET A 1 -11.44 18.65 4.24
C MET A 1 -12.37 19.21 3.17
N VAL A 2 -12.42 18.61 1.97
CA VAL A 2 -13.25 19.13 0.86
C VAL A 2 -14.70 18.72 1.07
N ASP A 3 -15.64 19.64 0.86
CA ASP A 3 -17.07 19.33 0.91
C ASP A 3 -17.46 18.38 -0.24
N VAL A 4 -18.24 17.39 0.06
CA VAL A 4 -18.72 16.37 -0.89
C VAL A 4 -20.25 16.22 -0.88
N ALA A 5 -20.99 17.08 -0.15
CA ALA A 5 -22.42 16.95 0.05
C ALA A 5 -23.22 16.88 -1.27
N ASP A 6 -22.83 17.67 -2.26
CA ASP A 6 -23.52 17.75 -3.57
C ASP A 6 -23.12 16.62 -4.55
N LYS A 7 -22.22 15.69 -4.14
CA LYS A 7 -21.82 14.60 -5.02
C LYS A 7 -22.75 13.40 -4.88
N ALA A 8 -23.13 12.83 -6.01
CA ALA A 8 -23.91 11.58 -6.02
C ALA A 8 -23.14 10.45 -5.33
N SER A 9 -23.86 9.68 -4.53
CA SER A 9 -23.34 8.44 -3.96
C SER A 9 -23.25 7.38 -5.06
N THR A 10 -22.04 6.89 -5.32
CA THR A 10 -21.74 5.91 -6.36
C THR A 10 -20.86 4.81 -5.82
N VAL A 11 -20.87 3.62 -6.47
CA VAL A 11 -19.91 2.57 -6.17
C VAL A 11 -18.53 3.02 -6.60
N ARG A 12 -17.57 2.94 -5.68
CA ARG A 12 -16.17 3.31 -5.91
C ARG A 12 -15.26 2.19 -5.44
N ALA A 13 -14.20 1.98 -6.19
CA ALA A 13 -13.17 1.02 -5.83
C ALA A 13 -11.78 1.59 -6.08
N ALA A 14 -10.81 1.12 -5.30
CA ALA A 14 -9.41 1.39 -5.50
C ALA A 14 -8.57 0.14 -5.27
N LEU A 15 -7.48 0.01 -6.01
CA LEU A 15 -6.45 -1.01 -5.88
C LEU A 15 -5.11 -0.33 -5.69
N ALA A 16 -4.45 -0.62 -4.57
CA ALA A 16 -3.09 -0.19 -4.30
C ALA A 16 -2.15 -1.39 -4.17
N GLU A 17 -0.86 -1.16 -4.39
CA GLU A 17 0.18 -2.15 -4.10
C GLU A 17 1.24 -1.58 -3.17
N CYS A 18 1.85 -2.48 -2.40
CA CYS A 18 3.11 -2.27 -1.70
C CYS A 18 4.05 -3.42 -2.04
N ILE A 19 5.33 -3.12 -2.25
CA ILE A 19 6.39 -4.12 -2.43
C ILE A 19 7.33 -4.03 -1.25
N VAL A 20 7.48 -5.15 -0.54
CA VAL A 20 8.40 -5.30 0.59
C VAL A 20 9.58 -6.13 0.12
N ARG A 21 10.80 -5.60 0.24
CA ARG A 21 12.04 -6.29 -0.13
C ARG A 21 12.70 -6.93 1.08
N MET A 22 13.16 -8.15 0.88
CA MET A 22 13.81 -8.97 1.90
C MET A 22 14.71 -10.03 1.27
N SER A 23 15.63 -10.56 2.06
CA SER A 23 16.51 -11.66 1.65
C SER A 23 15.75 -12.97 1.40
N PRO A 24 16.32 -13.93 0.65
CA PRO A 24 15.71 -15.24 0.47
C PRO A 24 15.50 -16.01 1.78
N ALA A 25 16.35 -15.82 2.77
CA ALA A 25 16.23 -16.45 4.09
C ALA A 25 14.99 -15.92 4.83
N THR A 26 14.82 -14.60 4.87
CA THR A 26 13.66 -13.95 5.48
C THR A 26 12.37 -14.30 4.75
N LEU A 27 12.41 -14.39 3.41
CA LEU A 27 11.27 -14.78 2.59
C LEU A 27 10.80 -16.21 2.89
N ARG A 28 11.74 -17.15 3.16
CA ARG A 28 11.40 -18.50 3.65
C ARG A 28 10.71 -18.45 5.00
N ALA A 29 11.27 -17.70 5.97
CA ALA A 29 10.67 -17.56 7.29
C ALA A 29 9.24 -16.97 7.22
N VAL A 30 8.98 -16.04 6.32
CA VAL A 30 7.61 -15.50 6.09
C VAL A 30 6.66 -16.59 5.58
N ARG A 31 7.14 -17.55 4.78
CA ARG A 31 6.34 -18.67 4.28
C ARG A 31 6.09 -19.75 5.31
N GLU A 32 7.09 -20.04 6.12
CA GLU A 32 7.10 -21.19 7.07
C GLU A 32 6.58 -20.79 8.44
N GLY A 33 6.54 -19.50 8.73
CA GLY A 33 6.20 -18.93 10.03
C GLY A 33 7.40 -18.27 10.71
N THR A 34 7.17 -17.16 11.36
CA THR A 34 8.17 -16.45 12.16
C THR A 34 8.03 -16.78 13.65
N ALA A 35 9.01 -16.41 14.48
CA ALA A 35 8.91 -16.55 15.93
C ALA A 35 7.71 -15.77 16.52
N LYS A 36 7.17 -14.77 15.80
CA LYS A 36 5.97 -14.02 16.15
C LYS A 36 4.68 -14.62 15.58
N GLY A 37 4.75 -15.75 14.85
CA GLY A 37 3.62 -16.42 14.22
C GLY A 37 3.54 -16.20 12.71
N ASP A 38 2.35 -16.35 12.13
CA ASP A 38 2.07 -16.18 10.70
C ASP A 38 2.10 -14.70 10.29
N ALA A 39 3.22 -14.29 9.70
CA ALA A 39 3.46 -12.90 9.29
C ALA A 39 2.43 -12.42 8.23
N ILE A 40 1.98 -13.30 7.34
CA ILE A 40 1.03 -12.96 6.28
C ILE A 40 -0.36 -12.69 6.87
N GLN A 41 -0.83 -13.52 7.79
CA GLN A 41 -2.15 -13.34 8.40
C GLN A 41 -2.18 -12.10 9.30
N VAL A 42 -1.13 -11.87 10.10
CA VAL A 42 -1.02 -10.67 10.94
C VAL A 42 -1.01 -9.41 10.07
N ALA A 43 -0.22 -9.39 8.98
CA ALA A 43 -0.17 -8.27 8.05
C ALA A 43 -1.51 -8.04 7.32
N ARG A 44 -2.22 -9.12 6.97
CA ARG A 44 -3.55 -9.03 6.36
C ARG A 44 -4.55 -8.32 7.27
N VAL A 45 -4.65 -8.78 8.51
CA VAL A 45 -5.56 -8.18 9.49
C VAL A 45 -5.19 -6.72 9.76
N ALA A 46 -3.89 -6.42 9.93
CA ALA A 46 -3.42 -5.06 10.15
C ALA A 46 -3.79 -4.13 8.98
N GLY A 47 -3.62 -4.57 7.72
CA GLY A 47 -4.00 -3.81 6.54
C GLY A 47 -5.52 -3.55 6.47
N ILE A 48 -6.34 -4.56 6.76
CA ILE A 48 -7.80 -4.40 6.81
C ILE A 48 -8.21 -3.40 7.90
N MET A 49 -7.61 -3.49 9.08
CA MET A 49 -7.88 -2.53 10.17
C MET A 49 -7.44 -1.12 9.82
N ALA A 50 -6.29 -0.98 9.15
CA ALA A 50 -5.76 0.32 8.73
C ALA A 50 -6.68 1.02 7.71
N ALA A 51 -7.23 0.28 6.74
CA ALA A 51 -8.23 0.84 5.81
C ALA A 51 -9.42 1.46 6.56
N LYS A 52 -9.93 0.79 7.60
CA LYS A 52 -11.07 1.27 8.40
C LYS A 52 -10.73 2.47 9.29
N ARG A 53 -9.45 2.73 9.52
CA ARG A 53 -8.93 3.81 10.37
C ARG A 53 -8.19 4.88 9.57
N THR A 54 -8.34 4.91 8.25
CA THR A 54 -7.68 5.89 7.39
C THR A 54 -7.95 7.34 7.83
N PRO A 55 -9.17 7.78 8.20
CA PRO A 55 -9.41 9.15 8.64
C PRO A 55 -8.70 9.50 9.96
N ASP A 56 -8.37 8.53 10.81
CA ASP A 56 -7.58 8.76 12.03
C ASP A 56 -6.10 9.00 11.73
N LEU A 57 -5.61 8.55 10.57
CA LEU A 57 -4.21 8.61 10.16
C LEU A 57 -3.94 9.73 9.15
N ILE A 58 -4.89 10.01 8.27
CA ILE A 58 -4.77 10.98 7.19
C ILE A 58 -5.74 12.14 7.47
N PRO A 59 -5.25 13.31 7.91
CA PRO A 59 -6.05 14.35 8.55
C PRO A 59 -7.23 14.88 7.74
N LEU A 60 -7.16 14.87 6.40
CA LEU A 60 -8.21 15.44 5.54
C LEU A 60 -9.08 14.38 4.86
N CYS A 61 -8.93 13.09 5.22
CA CYS A 61 -9.78 12.02 4.73
C CYS A 61 -11.15 12.03 5.44
N HIS A 62 -12.18 11.68 4.68
CA HIS A 62 -13.53 11.51 5.21
C HIS A 62 -13.67 10.14 5.89
N PRO A 63 -14.43 10.02 6.98
CA PRO A 63 -14.82 8.72 7.50
C PRO A 63 -15.79 8.05 6.52
N LEU A 64 -15.44 6.87 6.00
CA LEU A 64 -16.20 6.18 4.98
C LEU A 64 -16.71 4.82 5.47
N PRO A 65 -17.99 4.47 5.22
CA PRO A 65 -18.56 3.16 5.51
C PRO A 65 -18.11 2.14 4.47
N LEU A 66 -16.88 1.62 4.60
CA LEU A 66 -16.31 0.68 3.65
C LEU A 66 -17.16 -0.59 3.52
N THR A 67 -17.47 -1.00 2.30
CA THR A 67 -18.27 -2.19 2.02
C THR A 67 -17.41 -3.44 1.82
N SER A 68 -16.14 -3.28 1.42
CA SER A 68 -15.20 -4.39 1.24
C SER A 68 -13.75 -3.91 1.36
N VAL A 69 -12.94 -4.70 2.04
CA VAL A 69 -11.47 -4.57 2.08
C VAL A 69 -10.86 -5.94 1.90
N ALA A 70 -10.03 -6.12 0.87
CA ALA A 70 -9.26 -7.33 0.62
C ALA A 70 -7.77 -6.98 0.55
N VAL A 71 -6.94 -7.77 1.24
CA VAL A 71 -5.47 -7.63 1.22
C VAL A 71 -4.87 -8.97 0.84
N ASP A 72 -4.27 -9.01 -0.35
CA ASP A 72 -3.68 -10.20 -0.94
C ASP A 72 -2.16 -10.10 -1.00
N PHE A 73 -1.49 -11.24 -0.88
CA PHE A 73 -0.04 -11.35 -0.85
C PHE A 73 0.43 -12.26 -1.97
N LYS A 74 1.46 -11.83 -2.71
CA LYS A 74 2.15 -12.63 -3.73
C LYS A 74 3.64 -12.63 -3.42
N PHE A 75 4.21 -13.82 -3.26
CA PHE A 75 5.65 -13.96 -3.18
C PHE A 75 6.27 -13.70 -4.55
N ILE A 76 7.27 -12.83 -4.57
CA ILE A 76 8.02 -12.45 -5.77
C ILE A 76 9.52 -12.65 -5.51
N THR A 77 10.34 -12.59 -6.55
CA THR A 77 11.80 -12.61 -6.39
C THR A 77 12.26 -11.46 -5.50
N GLY A 78 12.92 -11.81 -4.38
CA GLY A 78 13.45 -10.84 -3.42
C GLY A 78 12.40 -10.12 -2.57
N GLY A 79 11.18 -10.68 -2.40
CA GLY A 79 10.21 -10.03 -1.54
C GLY A 79 8.76 -10.51 -1.64
N VAL A 80 7.88 -9.67 -1.11
CA VAL A 80 6.43 -9.88 -1.11
C VAL A 80 5.75 -8.68 -1.75
N ARG A 81 4.86 -8.93 -2.70
CA ARG A 81 3.95 -7.96 -3.28
C ARG A 81 2.61 -8.04 -2.55
N ILE A 82 2.16 -6.94 -2.02
CA ILE A 82 0.88 -6.77 -1.33
C ILE A 82 -0.06 -6.02 -2.25
N LEU A 83 -1.30 -6.50 -2.39
CA LEU A 83 -2.36 -5.87 -3.16
C LEU A 83 -3.53 -5.60 -2.23
N ALA A 84 -3.89 -4.33 -2.04
CA ALA A 84 -5.03 -3.91 -1.23
C ALA A 84 -6.14 -3.37 -2.13
N ARG A 85 -7.31 -4.01 -2.10
CA ARG A 85 -8.51 -3.59 -2.81
C ARG A 85 -9.56 -3.13 -1.81
N VAL A 86 -10.07 -1.92 -2.01
CA VAL A 86 -11.10 -1.34 -1.14
C VAL A 86 -12.29 -0.90 -1.98
N ARG A 87 -13.50 -1.06 -1.44
CA ARG A 87 -14.75 -0.64 -2.06
C ARG A 87 -15.62 0.12 -1.07
N VAL A 88 -16.38 1.06 -1.62
CA VAL A 88 -17.40 1.84 -0.90
C VAL A 88 -18.54 2.20 -1.85
N THR A 89 -19.73 2.40 -1.31
CA THR A 89 -20.78 3.20 -1.95
C THR A 89 -20.80 4.53 -1.22
N GLY A 90 -20.40 5.62 -1.92
CA GLY A 90 -20.24 6.92 -1.27
C GLY A 90 -19.91 8.06 -2.22
N GLN A 91 -19.76 9.25 -1.66
CA GLN A 91 -19.56 10.51 -2.36
C GLN A 91 -18.10 10.80 -2.71
N THR A 92 -17.14 10.09 -2.10
CA THR A 92 -15.70 10.24 -2.36
C THR A 92 -15.02 8.88 -2.62
N GLY A 93 -13.81 8.91 -3.17
CA GLY A 93 -13.04 7.71 -3.51
C GLY A 93 -12.39 7.07 -2.28
N VAL A 94 -11.86 5.86 -2.47
CA VAL A 94 -11.21 5.03 -1.43
C VAL A 94 -9.72 4.78 -1.74
N GLU A 95 -9.10 5.70 -2.46
CA GLU A 95 -7.70 5.59 -2.85
C GLU A 95 -6.79 5.59 -1.62
N MET A 96 -7.07 6.45 -0.64
CA MET A 96 -6.27 6.54 0.57
C MET A 96 -6.44 5.33 1.48
N GLU A 97 -7.64 4.78 1.57
CA GLU A 97 -7.93 3.54 2.29
C GLU A 97 -7.14 2.35 1.72
N ALA A 98 -7.07 2.24 0.39
CA ALA A 98 -6.29 1.20 -0.28
C ALA A 98 -4.77 1.39 -0.07
N LEU A 99 -4.26 2.63 -0.19
CA LEU A 99 -2.86 2.95 0.06
C LEU A 99 -2.46 2.70 1.52
N THR A 100 -3.30 3.13 2.47
CA THR A 100 -3.07 2.92 3.91
C THR A 100 -3.05 1.43 4.24
N ALA A 101 -4.01 0.66 3.71
CA ALA A 101 -4.05 -0.79 3.88
C ALA A 101 -2.76 -1.48 3.40
N ALA A 102 -2.31 -1.16 2.17
CA ALA A 102 -1.10 -1.73 1.59
C ALA A 102 0.16 -1.35 2.38
N SER A 103 0.24 -0.08 2.83
CA SER A 103 1.38 0.44 3.61
C SER A 103 1.49 -0.23 4.97
N ILE A 104 0.40 -0.29 5.73
CA ILE A 104 0.40 -0.88 7.08
C ILE A 104 0.62 -2.38 7.02
N ALA A 105 0.07 -3.09 6.03
CA ALA A 105 0.39 -4.49 5.81
C ALA A 105 1.90 -4.69 5.55
N GLY A 106 2.52 -3.82 4.75
CA GLY A 106 3.96 -3.84 4.50
C GLY A 106 4.80 -3.55 5.76
N LEU A 107 4.45 -2.53 6.52
CA LEU A 107 5.10 -2.21 7.80
C LEU A 107 4.96 -3.35 8.81
N THR A 108 3.82 -4.04 8.80
CA THR A 108 3.60 -5.20 9.66
C THR A 108 4.53 -6.36 9.28
N LEU A 109 4.76 -6.62 7.98
CA LEU A 109 5.77 -7.60 7.55
C LEU A 109 7.17 -7.23 8.06
N ILE A 110 7.55 -5.94 8.03
CA ILE A 110 8.82 -5.47 8.59
C ILE A 110 8.87 -5.77 10.10
N ASP A 111 7.82 -5.44 10.86
CA ASP A 111 7.79 -5.72 12.30
C ASP A 111 7.91 -7.22 12.60
N MET A 112 7.24 -8.06 11.83
CA MET A 112 7.26 -9.52 11.99
C MET A 112 8.62 -10.14 11.66
N THR A 113 9.44 -9.47 10.84
CA THR A 113 10.71 -10.01 10.31
C THR A 113 11.96 -9.27 10.79
N LYS A 114 11.85 -8.11 11.42
CA LYS A 114 12.99 -7.28 11.86
C LYS A 114 13.96 -7.98 12.82
N GLY A 115 13.51 -9.01 13.53
CA GLY A 115 14.37 -9.86 14.37
C GLY A 115 15.25 -10.82 13.55
N ILE A 116 14.87 -11.12 12.30
CA ILE A 116 15.62 -11.97 11.37
C ILE A 116 16.53 -11.09 10.50
N GLU A 117 15.98 -10.01 9.96
CA GLU A 117 16.67 -9.10 9.04
C GLU A 117 16.26 -7.65 9.29
N LYS A 118 17.21 -6.80 9.66
CA LYS A 118 16.98 -5.37 9.89
C LYS A 118 16.86 -4.56 8.59
N GLY A 119 17.34 -5.10 7.48
CA GLY A 119 17.39 -4.45 6.18
C GLY A 119 16.11 -4.57 5.35
N VAL A 120 15.03 -5.18 5.88
CA VAL A 120 13.73 -5.25 5.18
C VAL A 120 13.15 -3.85 5.02
N TYR A 121 12.67 -3.53 3.80
CA TYR A 121 12.15 -2.19 3.50
C TYR A 121 10.98 -2.21 2.52
N LEU A 122 10.19 -1.13 2.54
CA LEU A 122 9.17 -0.86 1.53
C LEU A 122 9.85 -0.21 0.31
N GLU A 123 9.83 -0.91 -0.84
CA GLU A 123 10.38 -0.38 -2.09
C GLU A 123 9.40 0.52 -2.80
N THR A 124 8.12 0.17 -2.75
CA THR A 124 7.07 0.85 -3.51
C THR A 124 5.78 0.82 -2.72
N VAL A 125 5.09 1.97 -2.68
CA VAL A 125 3.67 2.08 -2.35
C VAL A 125 3.02 2.94 -3.42
N ARG A 126 2.00 2.42 -4.10
CA ARG A 126 1.33 3.17 -5.18
C ARG A 126 -0.07 2.70 -5.46
N LEU A 127 -0.89 3.62 -5.96
CA LEU A 127 -2.20 3.31 -6.53
C LEU A 127 -2.01 2.65 -7.90
N LEU A 128 -2.72 1.56 -8.16
CA LEU A 128 -2.73 0.86 -9.45
C LEU A 128 -3.97 1.19 -10.27
N GLU A 129 -5.12 1.27 -9.60
CA GLU A 129 -6.41 1.46 -10.25
C GLU A 129 -7.36 2.17 -9.30
N LYS A 130 -8.23 2.98 -9.86
CA LYS A 130 -9.44 3.46 -9.20
C LYS A 130 -10.61 3.47 -10.18
N SER A 131 -11.81 3.31 -9.67
CA SER A 131 -13.04 3.37 -10.48
C SER A 131 -14.18 4.02 -9.72
N GLY A 132 -15.13 4.59 -10.48
CA GLY A 132 -16.34 5.25 -10.00
C GLY A 132 -16.22 6.76 -9.85
N GLY A 133 -17.36 7.39 -9.61
CA GLY A 133 -17.49 8.85 -9.52
C GLY A 133 -17.33 9.59 -10.85
N ARG A 134 -17.26 10.91 -10.79
CA ARG A 134 -17.21 11.80 -11.97
C ARG A 134 -15.96 11.56 -12.84
N SER A 135 -14.84 11.17 -12.25
CA SER A 135 -13.58 10.95 -12.98
C SER A 135 -13.47 9.56 -13.64
N GLY A 136 -14.51 8.70 -13.51
CA GLY A 136 -14.51 7.38 -14.13
C GLY A 136 -13.43 6.44 -13.65
N THR A 137 -12.89 5.63 -14.55
CA THR A 137 -11.82 4.66 -14.25
C THR A 137 -10.45 5.23 -14.64
N TRP A 138 -9.51 5.11 -13.74
CA TRP A 138 -8.11 5.38 -13.98
C TRP A 138 -7.28 4.15 -13.64
N THR A 139 -6.38 3.77 -14.53
CA THR A 139 -5.43 2.68 -14.34
C THR A 139 -4.02 3.20 -14.56
N ARG A 140 -3.10 2.85 -13.65
CA ARG A 140 -1.70 3.20 -13.80
C ARG A 140 -1.13 2.52 -15.04
N LYS A 141 -0.70 3.31 -16.02
CA LYS A 141 0.11 2.82 -17.14
C LYS A 141 1.39 2.21 -16.57
N LYS A 142 1.92 1.14 -17.18
CA LYS A 142 3.24 0.59 -16.82
C LYS A 142 4.22 1.76 -16.70
N LEU A 143 4.85 1.89 -15.54
CA LEU A 143 5.88 2.91 -15.35
C LEU A 143 6.96 2.69 -16.40
N GLU A 144 7.30 3.73 -17.11
CA GLU A 144 8.64 3.87 -17.66
C GLU A 144 9.66 3.67 -16.53
N PRO A 145 10.85 3.09 -16.81
CA PRO A 145 11.85 2.85 -15.79
C PRO A 145 12.09 4.14 -14.97
N PRO A 146 12.44 4.02 -13.67
CA PRO A 146 12.61 5.17 -12.81
C PRO A 146 13.53 6.18 -13.50
N LEU A 147 13.12 7.46 -13.49
CA LEU A 147 13.94 8.58 -13.96
C LEU A 147 15.38 8.32 -13.52
N ARG A 148 16.31 8.39 -14.49
CA ARG A 148 17.75 8.16 -14.30
C ARG A 148 18.18 8.77 -12.96
N ARG A 149 18.91 8.00 -12.15
CA ARG A 149 19.55 8.49 -10.91
C ARG A 149 20.07 9.89 -11.15
N PHE A 150 19.71 10.84 -10.29
CA PHE A 150 20.32 12.17 -10.28
C PHE A 150 21.84 11.95 -10.29
N ALA A 151 22.48 12.28 -11.41
CA ALA A 151 23.92 12.34 -11.44
C ALA A 151 24.33 13.45 -10.45
N PRO A 152 25.25 13.19 -9.52
CA PRO A 152 25.73 14.24 -8.64
C PRO A 152 26.29 15.38 -9.50
N PRO A 153 26.08 16.64 -9.12
CA PRO A 153 26.64 17.78 -9.85
C PRO A 153 28.14 17.62 -9.97
N PRO A 154 28.75 18.03 -11.11
CA PRO A 154 30.19 17.93 -11.28
C PRO A 154 30.89 18.67 -10.15
N ARG A 155 31.87 18.01 -9.54
CA ARG A 155 32.74 18.64 -8.51
C ARG A 155 33.36 19.87 -9.11
N ARG A 156 33.13 21.03 -8.50
CA ARG A 156 33.87 22.27 -8.91
C ARG A 156 35.36 21.97 -8.76
N ALA A 157 36.10 22.13 -9.85
CA ALA A 157 37.56 22.13 -9.83
C ALA A 157 38.00 23.28 -8.91
N GLY A 158 38.70 22.94 -7.81
CA GLY A 158 39.29 23.92 -6.94
C GLY A 158 40.33 24.73 -7.68
N ARG A 159 40.30 26.04 -7.49
CA ARG A 159 41.44 26.94 -7.82
C ARG A 159 42.45 26.87 -6.70
#